data_d0fe75b6eb9023727c27f54f66968626
#
_entry.id   d0fe75b6eb9023727c27f54f66968626
#
_cell.length_a   1.000
_cell.length_b   1.000
_cell.length_c   1.000
_cell.angle_alpha   90.00
_cell.angle_beta   90.00
_cell.angle_gamma   90.00
#
_symmetry.space_group_name_H-M   'P 1'
#
loop_
_entity.id
_entity.type
_entity.pdbx_description
1 polymer ?
#
loop_
_entity_poly.entity_id
_entity_poly.type
_entity_poly.pdbx_seq_one_letter_code
_entity_poly.pdbx_strand_id
1 'polypeptide(L)'
;MTTMRTIVIDDNEIEVDSAMTLIQACEQAGIEVPRFCYHERLTIAGNCRMCLVEVVGGPPKPAASCAMQVRDLRPGPEGQPPVIKTNSPMVKKAREGVMEFLLINHPLDCPICDQGGECDLQDQAMAYGVDFSRFREAKRASTDLDLGPLVETHMTRCISCTRCVRFTTEVAGIAQMGQTGRGEDSEITSYLGETLNSNLQGNIIDLCPVGALTSKPYAFTARPWELTKTETIDVMDALGSNIRVDTKGREVMRILPRNHDGVNAEWISDKTRFVWDGLRRQRLDQPYLRENGKLRPATWPEALQAAAAAISGKNLVGLIGDLVPVEAGFALKNLVEGLGGAVECRVDGAKLPALNRSGYVGSASIEDIDAVDEIYLIGCNPRLEAPVLNA
;
A
#
# COMPACT_ATOMS: atom_id res chain seq x y z
N MET A 1 28.00 11.54 -10.36
CA MET A 1 28.44 10.43 -11.24
C MET A 1 28.34 9.16 -10.41
N THR A 2 27.48 8.25 -10.81
CA THR A 2 27.33 6.91 -10.21
C THR A 2 28.61 6.11 -10.51
N THR A 3 29.26 5.59 -9.48
CA THR A 3 30.46 4.78 -9.63
C THR A 3 30.03 3.31 -9.63
N MET A 4 30.07 2.69 -10.80
CA MET A 4 29.78 1.25 -10.91
C MET A 4 30.88 0.42 -10.28
N ARG A 5 30.51 -0.70 -9.68
CA ARG A 5 31.43 -1.61 -9.02
C ARG A 5 31.01 -3.05 -9.23
N THR A 6 31.96 -3.89 -9.61
CA THR A 6 31.75 -5.34 -9.71
C THR A 6 31.81 -5.99 -8.34
N ILE A 7 30.83 -6.82 -8.04
CA ILE A 7 30.75 -7.67 -6.83
C ILE A 7 30.29 -9.08 -7.21
N VAL A 8 30.52 -10.03 -6.34
CA VAL A 8 30.05 -11.42 -6.51
C VAL A 8 29.04 -11.75 -5.39
N ILE A 9 27.84 -12.18 -5.76
CA ILE A 9 26.79 -12.59 -4.83
C ILE A 9 26.43 -14.07 -5.11
N ASP A 10 26.68 -14.95 -4.16
CA ASP A 10 26.42 -16.41 -4.27
C ASP A 10 26.89 -16.97 -5.63
N ASP A 11 28.14 -16.68 -5.99
CA ASP A 11 28.81 -17.11 -7.22
C ASP A 11 28.34 -16.38 -8.51
N ASN A 12 27.41 -15.41 -8.45
CA ASN A 12 27.03 -14.57 -9.56
C ASN A 12 27.80 -13.24 -9.54
N GLU A 13 28.55 -12.96 -10.59
CA GLU A 13 29.23 -11.68 -10.77
C GLU A 13 28.29 -10.66 -11.39
N ILE A 14 28.14 -9.49 -10.75
CA ILE A 14 27.26 -8.41 -11.20
C ILE A 14 27.97 -7.06 -11.07
N GLU A 15 27.58 -6.13 -11.92
CA GLU A 15 27.99 -4.73 -11.85
C GLU A 15 26.83 -3.89 -11.28
N VAL A 16 27.08 -3.18 -10.19
CA VAL A 16 26.06 -2.41 -9.46
C VAL A 16 26.59 -1.03 -9.09
N ASP A 17 25.69 -0.08 -8.83
CA ASP A 17 26.07 1.21 -8.28
C ASP A 17 26.66 1.05 -6.87
N SER A 18 27.81 1.64 -6.65
CA SER A 18 28.52 1.60 -5.37
C SER A 18 27.75 2.24 -4.20
N ALA A 19 26.79 3.09 -4.49
CA ALA A 19 25.92 3.73 -3.49
C ALA A 19 24.76 2.83 -3.02
N MET A 20 24.44 1.76 -3.76
CA MET A 20 23.42 0.80 -3.37
C MET A 20 23.78 0.10 -2.06
N THR A 21 22.75 -0.26 -1.29
CA THR A 21 22.89 -1.19 -0.18
C THR A 21 23.07 -2.61 -0.70
N LEU A 22 23.65 -3.50 0.13
CA LEU A 22 23.83 -4.89 -0.27
C LEU A 22 22.52 -5.62 -0.53
N ILE A 23 21.45 -5.26 0.18
CA ILE A 23 20.12 -5.86 -0.04
C ILE A 23 19.58 -5.48 -1.43
N GLN A 24 19.73 -4.23 -1.85
CA GLN A 24 19.35 -3.77 -3.19
C GLN A 24 20.19 -4.44 -4.29
N ALA A 25 21.49 -4.60 -4.05
CA ALA A 25 22.36 -5.32 -4.98
C ALA A 25 21.96 -6.81 -5.09
N CYS A 26 21.55 -7.47 -3.99
CA CYS A 26 21.02 -8.83 -4.03
C CYS A 26 19.72 -8.92 -4.83
N GLU A 27 18.81 -7.95 -4.68
CA GLU A 27 17.58 -7.87 -5.46
C GLU A 27 17.86 -7.69 -6.96
N GLN A 28 18.81 -6.83 -7.33
CA GLN A 28 19.24 -6.67 -8.71
C GLN A 28 19.83 -7.97 -9.29
N ALA A 29 20.47 -8.79 -8.46
CA ALA A 29 20.96 -10.12 -8.83
C ALA A 29 19.84 -11.17 -8.90
N GLY A 30 18.58 -10.84 -8.57
CA GLY A 30 17.47 -11.79 -8.45
C GLY A 30 17.54 -12.69 -7.21
N ILE A 31 18.32 -12.31 -6.20
CA ILE A 31 18.51 -13.06 -4.97
C ILE A 31 17.71 -12.39 -3.85
N GLU A 32 16.71 -13.09 -3.34
CA GLU A 32 15.89 -12.62 -2.24
C GLU A 32 16.63 -12.73 -0.90
N VAL A 33 16.64 -11.64 -0.14
CA VAL A 33 17.15 -11.58 1.23
C VAL A 33 15.99 -11.28 2.19
N PRO A 34 15.73 -12.15 3.20
CA PRO A 34 14.62 -11.96 4.13
C PRO A 34 14.80 -10.70 4.98
N ARG A 35 13.70 -10.03 5.29
CA ARG A 35 13.68 -8.74 6.00
C ARG A 35 12.36 -8.49 6.71
N PHE A 36 12.38 -7.69 7.77
CA PHE A 36 11.17 -7.16 8.42
C PHE A 36 11.20 -5.63 8.52
N CYS A 37 12.29 -5.03 9.02
CA CYS A 37 12.31 -3.58 9.23
C CYS A 37 12.63 -2.79 7.97
N TYR A 38 13.37 -3.35 7.02
CA TYR A 38 13.69 -2.69 5.75
C TYR A 38 12.45 -2.57 4.86
N HIS A 39 12.31 -1.40 4.26
CA HIS A 39 11.33 -1.09 3.23
C HIS A 39 11.98 -0.10 2.25
N GLU A 40 11.77 -0.29 0.96
CA GLU A 40 12.48 0.48 -0.08
C GLU A 40 12.22 1.99 0.00
N ARG A 41 11.00 2.36 0.44
CA ARG A 41 10.55 3.75 0.49
C ARG A 41 10.62 4.39 1.88
N LEU A 42 11.30 3.74 2.82
CA LEU A 42 11.49 4.25 4.18
C LEU A 42 12.97 4.24 4.54
N THR A 43 13.37 5.16 5.42
CA THR A 43 14.75 5.18 5.93
C THR A 43 15.15 3.85 6.58
N ILE A 44 16.44 3.57 6.58
CA ILE A 44 16.97 2.30 7.08
C ILE A 44 16.96 2.27 8.62
N ALA A 45 16.18 1.37 9.21
CA ALA A 45 16.17 1.15 10.66
C ALA A 45 17.30 0.18 11.13
N GLY A 46 17.58 -0.87 10.37
CA GLY A 46 18.63 -1.84 10.65
C GLY A 46 18.46 -2.64 11.97
N ASN A 47 17.25 -2.69 12.54
CA ASN A 47 16.99 -3.21 13.88
C ASN A 47 16.55 -4.69 13.92
N CYS A 48 15.87 -5.23 12.91
CA CYS A 48 15.37 -6.60 12.94
C CYS A 48 16.47 -7.67 12.76
N ARG A 49 17.55 -7.35 12.07
CA ARG A 49 18.67 -8.25 11.77
C ARG A 49 18.33 -9.49 10.94
N MET A 50 17.19 -9.57 10.30
CA MET A 50 16.85 -10.71 9.46
C MET A 50 17.63 -10.72 8.14
N CYS A 51 18.03 -9.57 7.63
CA CYS A 51 18.76 -9.41 6.37
C CYS A 51 20.27 -9.69 6.45
N LEU A 52 20.73 -10.49 7.42
CA LEU A 52 22.15 -10.80 7.59
C LEU A 52 22.71 -11.59 6.41
N VAL A 53 23.90 -11.18 5.95
CA VAL A 53 24.72 -11.84 4.91
C VAL A 53 26.16 -11.98 5.38
N GLU A 54 26.92 -12.88 4.76
CA GLU A 54 28.36 -13.04 5.01
C GLU A 54 29.16 -12.25 3.95
N VAL A 55 30.10 -11.42 4.40
CA VAL A 55 31.07 -10.74 3.55
C VAL A 55 32.38 -11.50 3.66
N VAL A 56 32.78 -12.17 2.57
CA VAL A 56 33.98 -13.01 2.55
C VAL A 56 35.24 -12.12 2.71
N GLY A 57 36.14 -12.55 3.58
CA GLY A 57 37.33 -11.75 3.93
C GLY A 57 37.06 -10.57 4.86
N GLY A 58 35.83 -10.37 5.28
CA GLY A 58 35.41 -9.40 6.28
C GLY A 58 35.56 -9.91 7.71
N PRO A 59 35.02 -9.18 8.70
CA PRO A 59 34.98 -9.64 10.11
C PRO A 59 34.23 -10.99 10.21
N PRO A 60 34.60 -11.87 11.18
CA PRO A 60 33.99 -13.19 11.36
C PRO A 60 32.60 -13.10 12.00
N LYS A 61 31.75 -12.25 11.45
CA LYS A 61 30.36 -12.03 11.87
C LYS A 61 29.52 -11.60 10.66
N PRO A 62 28.24 -11.97 10.61
CA PRO A 62 27.38 -11.55 9.51
C PRO A 62 27.10 -10.05 9.55
N ALA A 63 26.89 -9.45 8.37
CA ALA A 63 26.60 -8.04 8.17
C ALA A 63 25.12 -7.83 7.83
N ALA A 64 24.55 -6.70 8.27
CA ALA A 64 23.19 -6.30 7.90
C ALA A 64 23.20 -5.72 6.48
N SER A 65 22.68 -6.45 5.50
CA SER A 65 22.69 -6.05 4.09
C SER A 65 21.91 -4.78 3.81
N CYS A 66 20.87 -4.48 4.59
CA CYS A 66 20.10 -3.24 4.44
C CYS A 66 20.85 -1.98 4.86
N ALA A 67 21.91 -2.10 5.70
CA ALA A 67 22.63 -0.96 6.26
C ALA A 67 24.08 -0.81 5.73
N MET A 68 24.57 -1.78 5.00
CA MET A 68 25.91 -1.76 4.40
C MET A 68 25.81 -1.45 2.92
N GLN A 69 26.61 -0.50 2.44
CA GLN A 69 26.66 -0.13 1.03
C GLN A 69 27.75 -0.91 0.29
N VAL A 70 27.58 -1.05 -1.03
CA VAL A 70 28.54 -1.73 -1.90
C VAL A 70 29.93 -1.06 -1.82
N ARG A 71 29.99 0.27 -1.70
CA ARG A 71 31.25 1.01 -1.56
C ARG A 71 32.04 0.67 -0.28
N ASP A 72 31.37 0.19 0.76
CA ASP A 72 32.01 -0.14 2.06
C ASP A 72 32.72 -1.51 2.03
N LEU A 73 32.50 -2.30 0.98
CA LEU A 73 33.15 -3.58 0.80
C LEU A 73 34.64 -3.43 0.48
N ARG A 74 35.47 -4.28 1.02
CA ARG A 74 36.89 -4.34 0.68
C ARG A 74 37.11 -5.30 -0.48
N PRO A 75 37.98 -4.97 -1.44
CA PRO A 75 38.38 -5.93 -2.47
C PRO A 75 39.13 -7.09 -1.84
N GLY A 76 39.17 -8.21 -2.54
CA GLY A 76 39.99 -9.36 -2.16
C GLY A 76 41.49 -9.03 -2.17
N PRO A 77 42.34 -9.93 -1.64
CA PRO A 77 43.81 -9.70 -1.43
C PRO A 77 44.59 -9.29 -2.68
N GLU A 78 44.13 -9.72 -3.86
CA GLU A 78 44.77 -9.43 -5.17
C GLU A 78 43.90 -8.47 -6.02
N GLY A 79 42.98 -7.70 -5.36
CA GLY A 79 42.09 -6.78 -6.05
C GLY A 79 40.84 -7.45 -6.64
N GLN A 80 40.54 -8.69 -6.29
CA GLN A 80 39.35 -9.38 -6.79
C GLN A 80 38.06 -8.68 -6.29
N PRO A 81 36.96 -8.84 -7.05
CA PRO A 81 35.65 -8.35 -6.62
C PRO A 81 35.27 -8.86 -5.21
N PRO A 82 34.67 -8.02 -4.36
CA PRO A 82 34.18 -8.46 -3.07
C PRO A 82 33.11 -9.55 -3.24
N VAL A 83 33.16 -10.56 -2.35
CA VAL A 83 32.23 -11.69 -2.38
C VAL A 83 31.28 -11.62 -1.21
N ILE A 84 29.99 -11.76 -1.49
CA ILE A 84 28.89 -11.80 -0.53
C ILE A 84 28.22 -13.17 -0.63
N LYS A 85 27.94 -13.80 0.51
CA LYS A 85 27.18 -15.05 0.56
C LYS A 85 25.87 -14.83 1.32
N THR A 86 24.76 -15.15 0.67
CA THR A 86 23.42 -15.02 1.26
C THR A 86 22.92 -16.32 1.89
N ASN A 87 23.57 -17.43 1.62
CA ASN A 87 23.13 -18.77 2.02
C ASN A 87 24.24 -19.66 2.63
N SER A 88 25.24 -19.04 3.27
CA SER A 88 26.29 -19.78 3.96
C SER A 88 25.78 -20.38 5.28
N PRO A 89 26.51 -21.42 5.86
CA PRO A 89 26.19 -21.98 7.17
C PRO A 89 26.11 -20.91 8.27
N MET A 90 26.98 -19.89 8.22
CA MET A 90 26.99 -18.76 9.15
C MET A 90 25.67 -17.95 9.02
N VAL A 91 25.26 -17.63 7.82
CA VAL A 91 24.03 -16.85 7.55
C VAL A 91 22.80 -17.64 7.98
N LYS A 92 22.72 -18.93 7.63
CA LYS A 92 21.61 -19.82 8.07
C LYS A 92 21.45 -19.80 9.58
N LYS A 93 22.57 -20.07 10.30
CA LYS A 93 22.56 -20.09 11.77
C LYS A 93 22.20 -18.74 12.39
N ALA A 94 22.63 -17.64 11.76
CA ALA A 94 22.29 -16.31 12.23
C ALA A 94 20.80 -16.01 12.05
N ARG A 95 20.19 -16.35 10.90
CA ARG A 95 18.75 -16.17 10.64
C ARG A 95 17.88 -17.05 11.53
N GLU A 96 18.27 -18.31 11.75
CA GLU A 96 17.62 -19.19 12.75
C GLU A 96 17.54 -18.52 14.12
N GLY A 97 18.68 -17.96 14.58
CA GLY A 97 18.75 -17.27 15.87
C GLY A 97 17.88 -16.00 15.92
N VAL A 98 17.82 -15.23 14.82
CA VAL A 98 16.95 -14.05 14.72
C VAL A 98 15.48 -14.46 14.75
N MET A 99 15.09 -15.49 14.02
CA MET A 99 13.72 -16.02 14.04
C MET A 99 13.32 -16.50 15.42
N GLU A 100 14.20 -17.28 16.10
CA GLU A 100 13.97 -17.72 17.47
C GLU A 100 13.74 -16.51 18.39
N PHE A 101 14.56 -15.46 18.28
CA PHE A 101 14.45 -14.25 19.08
C PHE A 101 13.13 -13.50 18.84
N LEU A 102 12.70 -13.37 17.58
CA LEU A 102 11.43 -12.72 17.25
C LEU A 102 10.21 -13.51 17.74
N LEU A 103 10.30 -14.84 17.77
CA LEU A 103 9.22 -15.72 18.18
C LEU A 103 9.12 -15.93 19.71
N ILE A 104 10.14 -15.58 20.48
CA ILE A 104 10.15 -15.76 21.95
C ILE A 104 8.87 -15.17 22.57
N ASN A 105 8.57 -13.91 22.31
CA ASN A 105 7.42 -13.22 22.88
C ASN A 105 6.21 -13.14 21.93
N HIS A 106 6.34 -13.61 20.69
CA HIS A 106 5.23 -13.59 19.75
C HIS A 106 4.11 -14.55 20.19
N PRO A 107 2.83 -14.12 20.29
CA PRO A 107 1.75 -14.97 20.77
C PRO A 107 1.38 -16.05 19.75
N LEU A 108 0.78 -17.15 20.21
CA LEU A 108 0.30 -18.25 19.36
C LEU A 108 -1.10 -17.94 18.78
N ASP A 109 -1.26 -16.79 18.21
CA ASP A 109 -2.53 -16.22 17.77
C ASP A 109 -2.88 -16.48 16.29
N CYS A 110 -2.05 -17.19 15.53
CA CYS A 110 -2.27 -17.36 14.09
C CYS A 110 -3.70 -17.78 13.71
N PRO A 111 -4.39 -18.68 14.45
CA PRO A 111 -5.76 -19.06 14.14
C PRO A 111 -6.77 -17.92 14.26
N ILE A 112 -6.53 -16.93 15.10
CA ILE A 112 -7.41 -15.78 15.35
C ILE A 112 -6.83 -14.46 14.80
N CYS A 113 -5.65 -14.49 14.19
CA CYS A 113 -4.98 -13.31 13.66
C CYS A 113 -5.42 -13.06 12.21
N ASP A 114 -5.89 -11.86 11.89
CA ASP A 114 -6.31 -11.51 10.53
C ASP A 114 -5.17 -11.50 9.51
N GLN A 115 -3.90 -11.39 9.95
CA GLN A 115 -2.73 -11.54 9.08
C GLN A 115 -2.44 -13.00 8.71
N GLY A 116 -3.11 -13.99 9.33
CA GLY A 116 -2.85 -15.41 9.08
C GLY A 116 -3.07 -15.81 7.62
N GLY A 117 -2.02 -16.35 6.98
CA GLY A 117 -1.97 -16.73 5.56
C GLY A 117 -1.41 -15.67 4.61
N GLU A 118 -1.06 -14.48 5.13
CA GLU A 118 -0.36 -13.41 4.40
C GLU A 118 0.63 -12.68 5.34
N CYS A 119 1.23 -13.40 6.28
CA CYS A 119 2.08 -12.85 7.34
C CYS A 119 3.55 -13.13 7.05
N ASP A 120 4.35 -12.07 6.87
CA ASP A 120 5.78 -12.20 6.62
C ASP A 120 6.50 -13.00 7.72
N LEU A 121 6.05 -12.87 8.98
CA LEU A 121 6.65 -13.62 10.09
C LEU A 121 6.36 -15.12 9.99
N GLN A 122 5.14 -15.52 9.57
CA GLN A 122 4.84 -16.93 9.33
C GLN A 122 5.70 -17.52 8.22
N ASP A 123 5.75 -16.82 7.07
CA ASP A 123 6.46 -17.29 5.88
C ASP A 123 7.97 -17.39 6.14
N GLN A 124 8.55 -16.37 6.79
CA GLN A 124 9.96 -16.37 7.13
C GLN A 124 10.28 -17.34 8.28
N ALA A 125 9.36 -17.60 9.22
CA ALA A 125 9.55 -18.62 10.24
C ALA A 125 9.61 -20.03 9.64
N MET A 126 8.78 -20.31 8.65
CA MET A 126 8.82 -21.59 7.93
C MET A 126 10.05 -21.75 7.05
N ALA A 127 10.51 -20.67 6.39
CA ALA A 127 11.65 -20.71 5.48
C ALA A 127 13.02 -20.73 6.22
N TYR A 128 13.14 -20.06 7.35
CA TYR A 128 14.41 -19.79 8.00
C TYR A 128 14.45 -20.14 9.50
N GLY A 129 13.32 -20.49 10.10
CA GLY A 129 13.23 -20.85 11.51
C GLY A 129 13.55 -22.32 11.79
N VAL A 130 13.45 -22.69 13.06
CA VAL A 130 13.53 -24.08 13.53
C VAL A 130 12.15 -24.57 13.95
N ASP A 131 11.94 -25.88 13.99
CA ASP A 131 10.66 -26.54 14.26
C ASP A 131 10.33 -26.71 15.75
N PHE A 132 11.19 -26.19 16.65
CA PHE A 132 11.00 -26.29 18.09
C PHE A 132 11.34 -24.99 18.81
N SER A 133 10.85 -24.84 20.05
CA SER A 133 11.19 -23.71 20.93
C SER A 133 11.93 -24.21 22.19
N ARG A 134 12.97 -23.47 22.53
CA ARG A 134 13.73 -23.65 23.80
C ARG A 134 13.20 -22.77 24.93
N PHE A 135 12.33 -21.80 24.60
CA PHE A 135 11.77 -20.84 25.53
C PHE A 135 10.69 -21.49 26.40
N ARG A 136 10.80 -21.34 27.73
CA ARG A 136 9.92 -21.95 28.73
C ARG A 136 9.28 -20.95 29.68
N GLU A 137 9.59 -19.66 29.53
CA GLU A 137 9.06 -18.59 30.35
C GLU A 137 7.73 -18.08 29.79
N ALA A 138 7.03 -17.27 30.56
CA ALA A 138 5.80 -16.62 30.10
C ALA A 138 6.14 -15.59 29.03
N LYS A 139 5.35 -15.56 27.96
CA LYS A 139 5.48 -14.54 26.90
C LYS A 139 5.02 -13.17 27.41
N ARG A 140 5.70 -12.11 26.98
CA ARG A 140 5.31 -10.73 27.27
C ARG A 140 3.96 -10.42 26.60
N ALA A 141 3.13 -9.62 27.28
CA ALA A 141 1.94 -9.01 26.71
C ALA A 141 2.09 -7.49 26.72
N SER A 142 1.66 -6.85 25.64
CA SER A 142 1.62 -5.39 25.50
C SER A 142 0.17 -4.93 25.45
N THR A 143 -0.08 -3.68 25.89
CA THR A 143 -1.42 -3.09 25.85
C THR A 143 -1.76 -2.68 24.43
N ASP A 144 -2.99 -2.95 24.01
CA ASP A 144 -3.53 -2.51 22.73
C ASP A 144 -3.81 -1.01 22.74
N LEU A 145 -3.69 -0.38 21.58
CA LEU A 145 -3.89 1.05 21.39
C LEU A 145 -5.24 1.32 20.73
N ASP A 146 -5.85 2.45 21.00
CA ASP A 146 -6.94 2.98 20.18
C ASP A 146 -6.36 3.93 19.13
N LEU A 147 -6.21 3.45 17.90
CA LEU A 147 -5.74 4.26 16.77
C LEU A 147 -6.89 4.85 15.93
N GLY A 148 -8.14 4.72 16.41
CA GLY A 148 -9.33 5.23 15.74
C GLY A 148 -10.15 4.16 15.02
N PRO A 149 -11.03 4.56 14.08
CA PRO A 149 -12.02 3.64 13.49
C PRO A 149 -11.48 2.74 12.38
N LEU A 150 -10.28 2.99 11.86
CA LEU A 150 -9.78 2.32 10.66
C LEU A 150 -8.76 1.22 10.96
N VAL A 151 -7.93 1.40 11.99
CA VAL A 151 -6.84 0.50 12.34
C VAL A 151 -7.15 -0.23 13.65
N GLU A 152 -7.19 -1.56 13.61
CA GLU A 152 -7.26 -2.42 14.77
C GLU A 152 -5.85 -2.76 15.25
N THR A 153 -5.65 -2.84 16.55
CA THR A 153 -4.34 -3.10 17.15
C THR A 153 -4.33 -4.36 17.99
N HIS A 154 -3.26 -5.13 17.87
CA HIS A 154 -2.93 -6.26 18.73
C HIS A 154 -1.43 -6.19 19.03
N MET A 155 -1.05 -5.27 19.93
CA MET A 155 0.35 -4.88 20.11
C MET A 155 1.23 -5.96 20.69
N THR A 156 0.67 -6.97 21.34
CA THR A 156 1.41 -8.19 21.75
C THR A 156 2.05 -8.91 20.53
N ARG A 157 1.49 -8.78 19.33
CA ARG A 157 2.03 -9.35 18.08
C ARG A 157 3.14 -8.51 17.45
N CYS A 158 3.36 -7.29 17.94
CA CYS A 158 4.34 -6.36 17.37
C CYS A 158 5.77 -6.88 17.54
N ILE A 159 6.55 -6.80 16.45
CA ILE A 159 7.99 -7.15 16.41
C ILE A 159 8.91 -5.92 16.45
N SER A 160 8.38 -4.76 16.79
CA SER A 160 9.10 -3.48 16.92
C SER A 160 9.96 -3.12 15.70
N CYS A 161 9.47 -3.42 14.49
CA CYS A 161 10.19 -3.16 13.23
C CYS A 161 10.23 -1.66 12.85
N THR A 162 9.43 -0.83 13.47
CA THR A 162 9.31 0.63 13.28
C THR A 162 8.85 1.09 11.88
N ARG A 163 8.35 0.21 11.00
CA ARG A 163 7.84 0.63 9.69
C ARG A 163 6.70 1.64 9.82
N CYS A 164 5.74 1.40 10.72
CA CYS A 164 4.60 2.32 10.97
C CYS A 164 5.06 3.69 11.49
N VAL A 165 6.03 3.73 12.40
CA VAL A 165 6.58 4.99 12.95
C VAL A 165 7.26 5.81 11.85
N ARG A 166 8.09 5.17 11.03
CA ARG A 166 8.78 5.84 9.92
C ARG A 166 7.80 6.30 8.85
N PHE A 167 6.80 5.49 8.51
CA PHE A 167 5.77 5.88 7.55
C PHE A 167 5.00 7.13 8.00
N THR A 168 4.54 7.17 9.25
CA THR A 168 3.77 8.32 9.74
C THR A 168 4.60 9.60 9.72
N THR A 169 5.91 9.51 9.93
CA THR A 169 6.81 10.66 9.94
C THR A 169 7.29 11.04 8.53
N GLU A 170 7.71 10.07 7.73
CA GLU A 170 8.43 10.29 6.47
C GLU A 170 7.50 10.45 5.26
N VAL A 171 6.40 9.68 5.21
CA VAL A 171 5.45 9.67 4.09
C VAL A 171 4.19 10.46 4.44
N ALA A 172 3.53 10.13 5.56
CA ALA A 172 2.32 10.83 5.96
C ALA A 172 2.58 12.24 6.54
N GLY A 173 3.82 12.58 6.84
CA GLY A 173 4.25 13.90 7.33
C GLY A 173 3.73 14.29 8.71
N ILE A 174 3.21 13.33 9.48
CA ILE A 174 2.61 13.55 10.81
C ILE A 174 3.19 12.54 11.81
N ALA A 175 4.07 13.00 12.70
CA ALA A 175 4.74 12.17 13.70
C ALA A 175 3.79 11.79 14.86
N GLN A 176 2.76 11.00 14.58
CA GLN A 176 1.77 10.57 15.60
C GLN A 176 2.13 9.24 16.27
N MET A 177 3.04 8.47 15.71
CA MET A 177 3.52 7.21 16.30
C MET A 177 4.99 7.33 16.71
N GLY A 178 5.35 6.61 17.74
CA GLY A 178 6.71 6.57 18.26
C GLY A 178 7.03 5.24 18.93
N GLN A 179 8.26 5.14 19.42
CA GLN A 179 8.72 4.00 20.21
C GLN A 179 9.15 4.50 21.59
N THR A 180 8.64 3.88 22.64
CA THR A 180 8.97 4.17 24.03
C THR A 180 9.65 2.98 24.67
N GLY A 181 10.27 3.17 25.83
CA GLY A 181 10.98 2.10 26.52
C GLY A 181 12.29 1.68 25.84
N ARG A 182 12.87 0.59 26.32
CA ARG A 182 14.08 -0.03 25.77
C ARG A 182 14.14 -1.50 26.13
N GLY A 183 14.91 -2.28 25.34
CA GLY A 183 15.03 -3.73 25.54
C GLY A 183 13.69 -4.42 25.35
N GLU A 184 13.34 -5.31 26.26
CA GLU A 184 12.06 -6.04 26.21
C GLU A 184 10.84 -5.17 26.52
N ASP A 185 11.02 -4.05 27.21
CA ASP A 185 9.96 -3.07 27.52
C ASP A 185 9.77 -2.04 26.40
N SER A 186 10.40 -2.26 25.25
CA SER A 186 10.24 -1.38 24.09
C SER A 186 8.88 -1.58 23.44
N GLU A 187 8.09 -0.53 23.29
CA GLU A 187 6.75 -0.56 22.73
C GLU A 187 6.54 0.53 21.69
N ILE A 188 5.83 0.17 20.62
CA ILE A 188 5.31 1.15 19.66
C ILE A 188 4.01 1.71 20.22
N THR A 189 3.89 3.03 20.25
CA THR A 189 2.73 3.73 20.81
C THR A 189 2.38 4.97 19.99
N SER A 190 1.17 5.48 20.16
CA SER A 190 0.78 6.80 19.66
C SER A 190 1.14 7.88 20.66
N TYR A 191 1.29 9.13 20.17
CA TYR A 191 1.58 10.28 21.03
C TYR A 191 0.42 10.49 22.02
N LEU A 192 0.71 10.42 23.30
CA LEU A 192 -0.25 10.59 24.41
C LEU A 192 -1.54 9.75 24.29
N GLY A 193 -1.52 8.64 23.56
CA GLY A 193 -2.71 7.81 23.33
C GLY A 193 -3.73 8.42 22.35
N GLU A 194 -3.33 9.43 21.57
CA GLU A 194 -4.19 10.02 20.54
C GLU A 194 -4.43 9.06 19.37
N THR A 195 -5.61 9.20 18.75
CA THR A 195 -5.95 8.49 17.52
C THR A 195 -5.23 9.09 16.32
N LEU A 196 -5.01 8.27 15.29
CA LEU A 196 -4.40 8.75 14.05
C LEU A 196 -5.39 9.63 13.27
N ASN A 197 -4.88 10.72 12.66
CA ASN A 197 -5.69 11.66 11.88
C ASN A 197 -5.18 11.90 10.46
N SER A 198 -4.19 11.14 10.01
CA SER A 198 -3.71 11.18 8.63
C SER A 198 -4.73 10.57 7.68
N ASN A 199 -4.89 11.13 6.48
CA ASN A 199 -5.70 10.54 5.40
C ASN A 199 -4.98 9.37 4.68
N LEU A 200 -3.78 8.99 5.17
CA LEU A 200 -2.96 7.88 4.67
C LEU A 200 -2.75 6.81 5.75
N GLN A 201 -3.42 6.91 6.90
CA GLN A 201 -3.16 6.03 8.06
C GLN A 201 -3.36 4.54 7.74
N GLY A 202 -4.28 4.20 6.84
CA GLY A 202 -4.55 2.81 6.45
C GLY A 202 -3.33 2.09 5.84
N ASN A 203 -2.34 2.81 5.31
CA ASN A 203 -1.13 2.19 4.74
C ASN A 203 -0.25 1.51 5.79
N ILE A 204 -0.36 1.87 7.08
CA ILE A 204 0.39 1.16 8.13
C ILE A 204 -0.07 -0.29 8.31
N ILE A 205 -1.28 -0.63 7.83
CA ILE A 205 -1.82 -1.99 7.83
C ILE A 205 -0.99 -2.87 6.90
N ASP A 206 -0.77 -2.41 5.66
CA ASP A 206 -0.01 -3.16 4.65
C ASP A 206 1.49 -3.20 4.98
N LEU A 207 2.01 -2.12 5.57
CA LEU A 207 3.40 -2.02 6.01
C LEU A 207 3.73 -2.93 7.19
N CYS A 208 2.73 -3.28 8.02
CA CYS A 208 2.96 -4.10 9.19
C CYS A 208 3.23 -5.56 8.77
N PRO A 209 4.44 -6.09 9.02
CA PRO A 209 4.80 -7.45 8.58
C PRO A 209 4.13 -8.56 9.40
N VAL A 210 3.34 -8.17 10.41
CA VAL A 210 2.65 -9.08 11.34
C VAL A 210 1.24 -8.55 11.62
N GLY A 211 0.41 -9.34 12.28
CA GLY A 211 -0.95 -8.96 12.63
C GLY A 211 -1.08 -8.03 13.85
N ALA A 212 -0.09 -7.14 14.06
CA ALA A 212 -0.16 -6.15 15.12
C ALA A 212 -1.03 -4.95 14.75
N LEU A 213 -1.04 -4.55 13.48
CA LEU A 213 -1.89 -3.51 12.90
C LEU A 213 -2.69 -4.13 11.76
N THR A 214 -4.01 -4.13 11.88
CA THR A 214 -4.92 -4.74 10.90
C THR A 214 -6.07 -3.80 10.56
N SER A 215 -6.84 -4.12 9.52
CA SER A 215 -7.98 -3.30 9.11
C SER A 215 -9.18 -3.57 10.03
N LYS A 216 -9.60 -2.59 10.80
CA LYS A 216 -10.76 -2.68 11.68
C LYS A 216 -12.08 -2.98 10.95
N PRO A 217 -12.38 -2.35 9.78
CA PRO A 217 -13.56 -2.70 8.99
C PRO A 217 -13.56 -4.10 8.37
N TYR A 218 -12.38 -4.70 8.20
CA TYR A 218 -12.23 -6.03 7.62
C TYR A 218 -12.06 -7.13 8.69
N ALA A 219 -11.88 -6.77 9.96
CA ALA A 219 -11.54 -7.69 11.04
C ALA A 219 -12.47 -8.93 11.08
N PHE A 220 -11.87 -10.11 11.06
CA PHE A 220 -12.51 -11.43 11.17
C PHE A 220 -13.54 -11.78 10.07
N THR A 221 -13.51 -11.10 8.91
CA THR A 221 -14.53 -11.31 7.85
C THR A 221 -14.16 -12.40 6.86
N ALA A 222 -12.90 -12.53 6.48
CA ALA A 222 -12.43 -13.56 5.54
C ALA A 222 -10.94 -13.84 5.71
N ARG A 223 -10.49 -14.97 5.12
CA ARG A 223 -9.08 -15.32 5.02
C ARG A 223 -8.54 -14.99 3.61
N PRO A 224 -7.23 -14.69 3.47
CA PRO A 224 -6.65 -14.30 2.18
C PRO A 224 -6.86 -15.30 1.04
N TRP A 225 -6.88 -16.58 1.36
CA TRP A 225 -7.08 -17.66 0.37
C TRP A 225 -8.53 -17.82 -0.08
N GLU A 226 -9.50 -17.21 0.61
CA GLU A 226 -10.91 -17.21 0.21
C GLU A 226 -11.23 -16.09 -0.79
N LEU A 227 -10.29 -15.18 -1.04
CA LEU A 227 -10.53 -13.96 -1.79
C LEU A 227 -10.14 -14.09 -3.26
N THR A 228 -11.00 -13.58 -4.12
CA THR A 228 -10.69 -13.35 -5.53
C THR A 228 -10.09 -11.96 -5.68
N LYS A 229 -8.90 -11.89 -6.28
CA LYS A 229 -8.10 -10.67 -6.43
C LYS A 229 -8.29 -10.11 -7.83
N THR A 230 -8.69 -8.84 -7.94
CA THR A 230 -8.89 -8.14 -9.22
C THR A 230 -8.10 -6.83 -9.21
N GLU A 231 -7.19 -6.67 -10.16
CA GLU A 231 -6.44 -5.42 -10.34
C GLU A 231 -7.27 -4.40 -11.10
N THR A 232 -7.24 -3.16 -10.65
CA THR A 232 -7.95 -2.04 -11.27
C THR A 232 -7.32 -0.71 -10.88
N ILE A 233 -7.99 0.40 -11.20
CA ILE A 233 -7.58 1.77 -10.90
C ILE A 233 -8.65 2.42 -10.02
N ASP A 234 -8.22 3.18 -9.03
CA ASP A 234 -9.09 3.99 -8.19
C ASP A 234 -9.71 5.15 -8.99
N VAL A 235 -11.00 5.38 -8.76
CA VAL A 235 -11.75 6.48 -9.37
C VAL A 235 -12.21 7.52 -8.34
N MET A 236 -11.80 7.38 -7.09
CA MET A 236 -12.27 8.22 -5.98
C MET A 236 -11.51 9.54 -5.85
N ASP A 237 -10.35 9.64 -6.49
CA ASP A 237 -9.59 10.88 -6.60
C ASP A 237 -8.94 11.04 -7.99
N ALA A 238 -8.33 12.20 -8.23
CA ALA A 238 -7.74 12.53 -9.53
C ALA A 238 -6.41 11.82 -9.81
N LEU A 239 -5.80 11.17 -8.81
CA LEU A 239 -4.52 10.48 -8.97
C LEU A 239 -4.67 9.21 -9.82
N GLY A 240 -5.79 8.50 -9.69
CA GLY A 240 -5.98 7.22 -10.37
C GLY A 240 -5.05 6.13 -9.82
N SER A 241 -4.93 6.03 -8.50
CA SER A 241 -4.08 5.05 -7.82
C SER A 241 -4.33 3.63 -8.31
N ASN A 242 -3.25 2.88 -8.53
CA ASN A 242 -3.34 1.46 -8.87
C ASN A 242 -3.74 0.66 -7.64
N ILE A 243 -4.80 -0.12 -7.74
CA ILE A 243 -5.38 -0.87 -6.63
C ILE A 243 -5.67 -2.32 -7.00
N ARG A 244 -5.80 -3.13 -5.96
CA ARG A 244 -6.33 -4.48 -6.02
C ARG A 244 -7.59 -4.56 -5.17
N VAL A 245 -8.68 -4.98 -5.78
CA VAL A 245 -9.95 -5.22 -5.11
C VAL A 245 -10.07 -6.70 -4.78
N ASP A 246 -10.18 -7.02 -3.51
CA ASP A 246 -10.34 -8.37 -3.01
C ASP A 246 -11.82 -8.63 -2.71
N THR A 247 -12.40 -9.66 -3.35
CA THR A 247 -13.82 -10.01 -3.23
C THR A 247 -14.03 -11.42 -2.71
N LYS A 248 -15.15 -11.64 -2.01
CA LYS A 248 -15.66 -12.97 -1.64
C LYS A 248 -17.06 -13.14 -2.19
N GLY A 249 -17.20 -14.01 -3.20
CA GLY A 249 -18.43 -14.10 -3.95
C GLY A 249 -18.77 -12.80 -4.69
N ARG A 250 -19.88 -12.15 -4.35
CA ARG A 250 -20.31 -10.87 -4.95
C ARG A 250 -20.01 -9.65 -4.10
N GLU A 251 -19.27 -9.80 -3.02
CA GLU A 251 -19.00 -8.73 -2.07
C GLU A 251 -17.55 -8.29 -2.13
N VAL A 252 -17.33 -6.97 -2.15
CA VAL A 252 -16.01 -6.38 -1.94
C VAL A 252 -15.70 -6.48 -0.46
N MET A 253 -14.53 -7.06 -0.14
CA MET A 253 -14.10 -7.30 1.22
C MET A 253 -13.06 -6.28 1.67
N ARG A 254 -12.13 -5.91 0.78
CA ARG A 254 -11.09 -4.91 1.04
C ARG A 254 -10.49 -4.39 -0.27
N ILE A 255 -9.85 -3.24 -0.18
CA ILE A 255 -9.05 -2.65 -1.25
C ILE A 255 -7.63 -2.46 -0.74
N LEU A 256 -6.66 -2.91 -1.52
CA LEU A 256 -5.23 -2.83 -1.23
C LEU A 256 -4.49 -2.06 -2.34
N PRO A 257 -3.38 -1.39 -2.04
CA PRO A 257 -2.56 -0.79 -3.08
C PRO A 257 -1.91 -1.85 -3.96
N ARG A 258 -1.64 -1.46 -5.20
CA ARG A 258 -0.77 -2.16 -6.11
C ARG A 258 0.38 -1.23 -6.48
N ASN A 259 1.61 -1.73 -6.43
CA ASN A 259 2.78 -0.90 -6.71
C ASN A 259 2.75 -0.33 -8.13
N HIS A 260 2.96 0.99 -8.24
CA HIS A 260 3.17 1.70 -9.49
C HIS A 260 4.02 2.94 -9.24
N ASP A 261 5.31 2.87 -9.59
CA ASP A 261 6.30 3.89 -9.26
C ASP A 261 5.94 5.28 -9.78
N GLY A 262 5.40 5.38 -10.98
CA GLY A 262 5.04 6.65 -11.62
C GLY A 262 3.68 7.25 -11.20
N VAL A 263 2.89 6.60 -10.31
CA VAL A 263 1.58 7.11 -9.92
C VAL A 263 1.41 7.17 -8.41
N ASN A 264 1.33 6.02 -7.75
CA ASN A 264 0.98 5.95 -6.33
C ASN A 264 2.01 5.22 -5.48
N ALA A 265 3.15 4.83 -6.06
CA ALA A 265 4.10 3.96 -5.39
C ALA A 265 3.39 2.74 -4.78
N GLU A 266 3.41 2.58 -3.47
CA GLU A 266 2.74 1.50 -2.73
C GLU A 266 1.62 2.04 -1.82
N TRP A 267 1.17 3.28 -2.06
CA TRP A 267 0.27 3.98 -1.16
C TRP A 267 -1.10 4.20 -1.78
N ILE A 268 -2.15 4.16 -0.94
CA ILE A 268 -3.50 4.61 -1.29
C ILE A 268 -4.09 5.46 -0.17
N SER A 269 -5.02 6.34 -0.52
CA SER A 269 -5.74 7.13 0.47
C SER A 269 -6.70 6.27 1.30
N ASP A 270 -7.01 6.71 2.52
CA ASP A 270 -8.02 6.05 3.35
C ASP A 270 -9.40 6.08 2.69
N LYS A 271 -9.69 7.13 1.92
CA LYS A 271 -10.89 7.22 1.10
C LYS A 271 -10.96 6.07 0.09
N THR A 272 -9.91 5.86 -0.69
CA THR A 272 -9.79 4.74 -1.63
C THR A 272 -9.94 3.40 -0.93
N ARG A 273 -9.26 3.23 0.19
CA ARG A 273 -9.22 1.97 0.93
C ARG A 273 -10.55 1.54 1.52
N PHE A 274 -11.38 2.47 2.00
CA PHE A 274 -12.53 2.16 2.85
C PHE A 274 -13.89 2.55 2.26
N VAL A 275 -13.94 3.28 1.14
CA VAL A 275 -15.22 3.75 0.56
C VAL A 275 -16.12 2.63 0.01
N TRP A 276 -15.57 1.44 -0.19
CA TRP A 276 -16.27 0.29 -0.76
C TRP A 276 -17.50 -0.17 0.04
N ASP A 277 -17.60 0.13 1.31
CA ASP A 277 -18.76 -0.19 2.14
C ASP A 277 -20.03 0.51 1.64
N GLY A 278 -19.91 1.67 0.98
CA GLY A 278 -20.99 2.37 0.31
C GLY A 278 -21.62 1.59 -0.86
N LEU A 279 -20.93 0.59 -1.42
CA LEU A 279 -21.49 -0.27 -2.47
C LEU A 279 -22.66 -1.14 -2.00
N ARG A 280 -22.79 -1.37 -0.70
CA ARG A 280 -23.82 -2.21 -0.10
C ARG A 280 -25.05 -1.44 0.42
N ARG A 281 -24.98 -0.12 0.47
CA ARG A 281 -25.97 0.70 1.16
C ARG A 281 -26.61 1.69 0.20
N GLN A 282 -27.96 1.77 0.25
CA GLN A 282 -28.74 2.76 -0.51
C GLN A 282 -28.44 2.78 -2.02
N ARG A 283 -28.09 1.63 -2.59
CA ARG A 283 -27.84 1.45 -4.02
C ARG A 283 -29.08 0.91 -4.70
N LEU A 284 -29.37 1.42 -5.90
CA LEU A 284 -30.40 0.85 -6.78
C LEU A 284 -29.84 -0.45 -7.39
N ASP A 285 -30.53 -1.55 -7.18
CA ASP A 285 -30.18 -2.89 -7.64
C ASP A 285 -30.94 -3.32 -8.89
N GLN A 286 -32.00 -2.60 -9.21
CA GLN A 286 -32.87 -2.82 -10.36
C GLN A 286 -33.53 -1.49 -10.80
N PRO A 287 -34.13 -1.44 -12.01
CA PRO A 287 -34.90 -0.28 -12.43
C PRO A 287 -36.19 -0.11 -11.60
N TYR A 288 -36.60 1.15 -11.43
CA TYR A 288 -37.84 1.51 -10.75
C TYR A 288 -38.64 2.49 -11.60
N LEU A 289 -39.94 2.31 -11.61
CA LEU A 289 -40.90 3.26 -12.21
C LEU A 289 -41.74 3.89 -11.12
N ARG A 290 -42.11 5.17 -11.32
CA ARG A 290 -43.01 5.90 -10.42
C ARG A 290 -44.45 5.82 -10.94
N GLU A 291 -45.31 5.16 -10.18
CA GLU A 291 -46.73 5.08 -10.43
C GLU A 291 -47.50 5.60 -9.23
N ASN A 292 -48.44 6.53 -9.43
CA ASN A 292 -49.23 7.13 -8.36
C ASN A 292 -48.38 7.68 -7.20
N GLY A 293 -47.25 8.31 -7.53
CA GLY A 293 -46.31 8.87 -6.55
C GLY A 293 -45.39 7.87 -5.83
N LYS A 294 -45.58 6.57 -6.01
CA LYS A 294 -44.74 5.50 -5.37
C LYS A 294 -43.84 4.84 -6.40
N LEU A 295 -42.64 4.48 -5.96
CA LEU A 295 -41.70 3.70 -6.78
C LEU A 295 -42.09 2.22 -6.70
N ARG A 296 -42.14 1.54 -7.87
CA ARG A 296 -42.24 0.11 -7.96
C ARG A 296 -41.06 -0.46 -8.76
N PRO A 297 -40.60 -1.68 -8.45
CA PRO A 297 -39.65 -2.39 -9.30
C PRO A 297 -40.19 -2.54 -10.74
N ALA A 298 -39.29 -2.47 -11.72
CA ALA A 298 -39.60 -2.63 -13.12
C ALA A 298 -38.53 -3.49 -13.81
N THR A 299 -38.90 -4.10 -14.92
CA THR A 299 -37.95 -4.75 -15.80
C THR A 299 -37.19 -3.71 -16.64
N TRP A 300 -36.00 -4.04 -17.13
CA TRP A 300 -35.24 -3.15 -18.03
C TRP A 300 -36.04 -2.73 -19.27
N PRO A 301 -36.76 -3.62 -20.00
CA PRO A 301 -37.58 -3.21 -21.12
C PRO A 301 -38.67 -2.18 -20.74
N GLU A 302 -39.37 -2.39 -19.63
CA GLU A 302 -40.37 -1.43 -19.14
C GLU A 302 -39.75 -0.06 -18.81
N ALA A 303 -38.61 -0.08 -18.11
CA ALA A 303 -37.92 1.15 -17.73
C ALA A 303 -37.40 1.93 -18.96
N LEU A 304 -36.79 1.24 -19.91
CA LEU A 304 -36.29 1.85 -21.15
C LEU A 304 -37.43 2.40 -22.01
N GLN A 305 -38.56 1.69 -22.11
CA GLN A 305 -39.74 2.17 -22.82
C GLN A 305 -40.34 3.43 -22.17
N ALA A 306 -40.43 3.44 -20.84
CA ALA A 306 -40.89 4.58 -20.09
C ALA A 306 -39.94 5.78 -20.21
N ALA A 307 -38.64 5.57 -20.17
CA ALA A 307 -37.62 6.59 -20.38
C ALA A 307 -37.71 7.17 -21.79
N ALA A 308 -37.80 6.33 -22.82
CA ALA A 308 -37.96 6.76 -24.21
C ALA A 308 -39.21 7.62 -24.41
N ALA A 309 -40.35 7.22 -23.81
CA ALA A 309 -41.59 8.01 -23.85
C ALA A 309 -41.43 9.34 -23.12
N ALA A 310 -40.74 9.40 -22.00
CA ALA A 310 -40.54 10.61 -21.21
C ALA A 310 -39.67 11.65 -21.91
N ILE A 311 -38.66 11.25 -22.69
CA ILE A 311 -37.71 12.13 -23.38
C ILE A 311 -38.16 12.50 -24.80
N SER A 312 -39.09 11.76 -25.41
CA SER A 312 -39.53 11.98 -26.77
C SER A 312 -40.20 13.36 -26.95
N GLY A 313 -39.70 14.14 -27.90
CA GLY A 313 -40.23 15.47 -28.21
C GLY A 313 -40.01 16.52 -27.11
N LYS A 314 -39.11 16.31 -26.19
CA LYS A 314 -38.75 17.25 -25.12
C LYS A 314 -37.41 17.92 -25.37
N ASN A 315 -37.20 19.10 -24.79
CA ASN A 315 -35.88 19.70 -24.69
C ASN A 315 -35.06 18.85 -23.67
N LEU A 316 -34.01 18.22 -24.15
CA LEU A 316 -33.22 17.28 -23.38
C LEU A 316 -31.88 17.90 -22.98
N VAL A 317 -31.49 17.73 -21.73
CA VAL A 317 -30.17 18.06 -21.24
C VAL A 317 -29.62 16.80 -20.54
N GLY A 318 -28.45 16.34 -20.99
CA GLY A 318 -27.69 15.28 -20.36
C GLY A 318 -26.69 15.86 -19.37
N LEU A 319 -26.68 15.34 -18.14
CA LEU A 319 -25.66 15.67 -17.12
C LEU A 319 -24.76 14.49 -16.90
N ILE A 320 -23.45 14.70 -16.94
CA ILE A 320 -22.42 13.68 -16.71
C ILE A 320 -21.63 14.07 -15.47
N GLY A 321 -21.52 13.14 -14.53
CA GLY A 321 -20.72 13.32 -13.32
C GLY A 321 -19.25 12.93 -13.53
N ASP A 322 -18.38 13.35 -12.62
CA ASP A 322 -16.91 13.21 -12.70
C ASP A 322 -16.43 11.76 -12.65
N LEU A 323 -17.19 10.86 -12.03
CA LEU A 323 -16.84 9.44 -11.85
C LEU A 323 -17.41 8.52 -12.93
N VAL A 324 -17.94 9.09 -14.01
CA VAL A 324 -18.52 8.33 -15.13
C VAL A 324 -17.42 7.91 -16.10
N PRO A 325 -17.36 6.64 -16.55
CA PRO A 325 -16.42 6.21 -17.59
C PRO A 325 -16.63 7.02 -18.89
N VAL A 326 -15.54 7.30 -19.61
CA VAL A 326 -15.55 8.09 -20.86
C VAL A 326 -16.50 7.47 -21.88
N GLU A 327 -16.56 6.14 -21.97
CA GLU A 327 -17.46 5.41 -22.88
C GLU A 327 -18.93 5.68 -22.58
N ALA A 328 -19.32 5.72 -21.28
CA ALA A 328 -20.68 6.04 -20.89
C ALA A 328 -21.01 7.51 -21.16
N GLY A 329 -20.05 8.41 -20.91
CA GLY A 329 -20.15 9.83 -21.25
C GLY A 329 -20.35 10.05 -22.76
N PHE A 330 -19.55 9.35 -23.58
CA PHE A 330 -19.65 9.42 -25.03
C PHE A 330 -20.99 8.87 -25.55
N ALA A 331 -21.46 7.74 -25.00
CA ALA A 331 -22.76 7.16 -25.35
C ALA A 331 -23.92 8.11 -25.01
N LEU A 332 -23.88 8.74 -23.80
CA LEU A 332 -24.88 9.73 -23.41
C LEU A 332 -24.85 10.94 -24.34
N LYS A 333 -23.66 11.45 -24.70
CA LYS A 333 -23.51 12.56 -25.65
C LYS A 333 -24.18 12.22 -26.97
N ASN A 334 -23.89 11.07 -27.59
CA ASN A 334 -24.45 10.66 -28.86
C ASN A 334 -25.99 10.53 -28.80
N LEU A 335 -26.52 9.97 -27.72
CA LEU A 335 -27.96 9.82 -27.50
C LEU A 335 -28.63 11.20 -27.41
N VAL A 336 -28.14 12.10 -26.58
CA VAL A 336 -28.74 13.39 -26.28
C VAL A 336 -28.65 14.32 -27.48
N GLU A 337 -27.48 14.43 -28.12
CA GLU A 337 -27.30 15.25 -29.34
C GLU A 337 -28.11 14.71 -30.54
N GLY A 338 -28.20 13.36 -30.67
CA GLY A 338 -29.03 12.73 -31.69
C GLY A 338 -30.51 13.00 -31.51
N LEU A 339 -30.98 13.37 -30.33
CA LEU A 339 -32.33 13.80 -30.02
C LEU A 339 -32.50 15.33 -30.04
N GLY A 340 -31.48 16.09 -30.47
CA GLY A 340 -31.49 17.56 -30.53
C GLY A 340 -31.28 18.24 -29.18
N GLY A 341 -30.77 17.52 -28.17
CA GLY A 341 -30.48 18.06 -26.85
C GLY A 341 -29.03 18.55 -26.68
N ALA A 342 -28.67 18.95 -25.48
CA ALA A 342 -27.33 19.37 -25.10
C ALA A 342 -26.78 18.55 -23.92
N VAL A 343 -25.45 18.39 -23.84
CA VAL A 343 -24.79 17.69 -22.74
C VAL A 343 -23.93 18.67 -21.95
N GLU A 344 -23.96 18.55 -20.62
CA GLU A 344 -23.15 19.33 -19.70
C GLU A 344 -22.41 18.42 -18.72
N CYS A 345 -21.12 18.68 -18.54
CA CYS A 345 -20.27 17.95 -17.60
C CYS A 345 -19.53 18.86 -16.61
N ARG A 346 -19.70 20.17 -16.76
CA ARG A 346 -19.01 21.16 -15.91
C ARG A 346 -19.75 21.38 -14.61
N VAL A 347 -18.98 21.61 -13.58
CA VAL A 347 -19.50 21.95 -12.25
C VAL A 347 -19.36 23.47 -12.05
N ASP A 348 -20.33 24.09 -11.36
CA ASP A 348 -20.29 25.49 -10.92
C ASP A 348 -20.04 26.53 -12.02
N GLY A 349 -20.56 26.27 -13.22
CA GLY A 349 -20.47 27.20 -14.34
C GLY A 349 -19.08 27.38 -14.92
N ALA A 350 -18.17 26.47 -14.67
CA ALA A 350 -16.84 26.48 -15.28
C ALA A 350 -16.94 26.59 -16.81
N LYS A 351 -16.09 27.44 -17.40
CA LYS A 351 -16.03 27.65 -18.85
C LYS A 351 -14.68 27.10 -19.35
N LEU A 352 -14.74 26.08 -20.19
CA LEU A 352 -13.56 25.60 -20.90
C LEU A 352 -13.34 26.46 -22.17
N PRO A 353 -12.09 26.91 -22.41
CA PRO A 353 -11.81 27.68 -23.64
C PRO A 353 -11.94 26.78 -24.86
N ALA A 354 -12.79 27.12 -25.77
CA ALA A 354 -13.09 26.35 -26.99
C ALA A 354 -11.96 26.41 -28.04
N LEU A 355 -11.02 27.35 -27.89
CA LEU A 355 -10.08 27.70 -28.94
C LEU A 355 -8.78 26.91 -28.92
N ASN A 356 -8.34 26.36 -27.77
CA ASN A 356 -7.08 25.63 -27.64
C ASN A 356 -7.18 24.50 -26.62
N ARG A 357 -7.01 23.27 -27.07
CA ARG A 357 -7.05 22.07 -26.21
C ARG A 357 -5.98 22.10 -25.11
N SER A 358 -4.84 22.71 -25.34
CA SER A 358 -3.78 22.83 -24.31
C SER A 358 -4.22 23.61 -23.08
N GLY A 359 -5.29 24.39 -23.16
CA GLY A 359 -5.86 25.12 -22.03
C GLY A 359 -6.69 24.27 -21.06
N TYR A 360 -7.02 23.02 -21.41
CA TYR A 360 -7.84 22.15 -20.56
C TYR A 360 -7.43 20.66 -20.57
N VAL A 361 -6.42 20.30 -21.35
CA VAL A 361 -5.84 18.95 -21.36
C VAL A 361 -4.51 19.01 -20.63
N GLY A 362 -4.41 18.25 -19.54
CA GLY A 362 -3.16 18.09 -18.81
C GLY A 362 -2.08 17.45 -19.70
N SER A 363 -0.88 18.03 -19.71
CA SER A 363 0.28 17.53 -20.48
C SER A 363 1.38 16.99 -19.60
N ALA A 364 1.34 17.25 -18.27
CA ALA A 364 2.30 16.75 -17.31
C ALA A 364 1.83 15.41 -16.71
N SER A 365 2.79 14.52 -16.48
CA SER A 365 2.58 13.30 -15.70
C SER A 365 2.73 13.59 -14.19
N ILE A 366 2.38 12.62 -13.35
CA ILE A 366 2.60 12.74 -11.90
C ILE A 366 4.10 12.73 -11.58
N GLU A 367 4.90 11.96 -12.31
CA GLU A 367 6.37 11.94 -12.18
C GLU A 367 7.03 13.29 -12.45
N ASP A 368 6.43 14.13 -13.32
CA ASP A 368 6.97 15.45 -13.63
C ASP A 368 6.95 16.39 -12.41
N ILE A 369 6.15 16.10 -11.40
CA ILE A 369 6.07 16.89 -10.14
C ILE A 369 7.41 16.90 -9.42
N ASP A 370 8.14 15.78 -9.44
CA ASP A 370 9.46 15.67 -8.80
C ASP A 370 10.55 16.44 -9.54
N ALA A 371 10.30 16.83 -10.79
CA ALA A 371 11.26 17.50 -11.66
C ALA A 371 11.09 19.02 -11.75
N VAL A 372 10.04 19.60 -11.12
CA VAL A 372 9.76 21.04 -11.18
C VAL A 372 10.32 21.79 -9.98
N ASP A 373 10.72 23.04 -10.20
CA ASP A 373 11.26 23.92 -9.13
C ASP A 373 10.16 24.57 -8.28
N GLU A 374 8.95 24.75 -8.83
CA GLU A 374 7.82 25.42 -8.17
C GLU A 374 6.50 24.76 -8.52
N ILE A 375 5.61 24.63 -7.52
CA ILE A 375 4.25 24.11 -7.65
C ILE A 375 3.26 25.14 -7.16
N TYR A 376 2.28 25.50 -8.00
CA TYR A 376 1.21 26.43 -7.65
C TYR A 376 -0.10 25.68 -7.40
N LEU A 377 -0.59 25.70 -6.16
CA LEU A 377 -1.87 25.14 -5.77
C LEU A 377 -2.95 26.25 -5.83
N ILE A 378 -3.89 26.11 -6.75
CA ILE A 378 -4.93 27.13 -6.99
C ILE A 378 -6.31 26.54 -6.71
N GLY A 379 -6.92 26.92 -5.57
CA GLY A 379 -8.27 26.52 -5.19
C GLY A 379 -8.44 25.02 -4.90
N CYS A 380 -7.36 24.29 -4.59
CA CYS A 380 -7.38 22.88 -4.27
C CYS A 380 -6.69 22.58 -2.93
N ASN A 381 -7.05 21.47 -2.31
CA ASN A 381 -6.43 20.96 -1.10
C ASN A 381 -6.01 19.49 -1.33
N PRO A 382 -4.76 19.24 -1.79
CA PRO A 382 -4.30 17.89 -2.12
C PRO A 382 -4.44 16.91 -0.95
N ARG A 383 -4.24 17.37 0.29
CA ARG A 383 -4.39 16.51 1.48
C ARG A 383 -5.76 15.86 1.58
N LEU A 384 -6.83 16.55 1.18
CA LEU A 384 -8.20 16.06 1.25
C LEU A 384 -8.67 15.41 -0.07
N GLU A 385 -8.21 15.95 -1.19
CA GLU A 385 -8.69 15.57 -2.52
C GLU A 385 -7.90 14.39 -3.09
N ALA A 386 -6.57 14.40 -2.94
CA ALA A 386 -5.64 13.37 -3.40
C ALA A 386 -4.48 13.20 -2.41
N PRO A 387 -4.68 12.56 -1.24
CA PRO A 387 -3.69 12.49 -0.17
C PRO A 387 -2.34 11.88 -0.59
N VAL A 388 -2.35 10.91 -1.50
CA VAL A 388 -1.11 10.30 -2.03
C VAL A 388 -0.32 11.30 -2.88
N LEU A 389 -0.99 12.13 -3.66
CA LEU A 389 -0.34 13.21 -4.40
C LEU A 389 0.29 14.26 -3.48
N ASN A 390 -0.31 14.46 -2.31
CA ASN A 390 0.21 15.38 -1.29
C ASN A 390 1.46 14.84 -0.58
N ALA A 391 1.62 13.52 -0.50
CA ALA A 391 2.77 12.88 0.12
C ALA A 391 4.02 12.98 -0.75
#